data_c2917a603b7033c45616a84ce38b321d
#
_entry.id   c2917a603b7033c45616a84ce38b321d
#
_cell.length_a   1.000
_cell.length_b   1.000
_cell.length_c   1.000
_cell.angle_alpha   90.00
_cell.angle_beta   90.00
_cell.angle_gamma   90.00
#
_symmetry.space_group_name_H-M   'P 1'
#
loop_
_entity.id
_entity.type
_entity.pdbx_description
1 polymer ?
#
loop_
_entity_poly.entity_id
_entity_poly.type
_entity_poly.pdbx_seq_one_letter_code
_entity_poly.pdbx_strand_id
1 'polypeptide(L)'
;MAESSYDKIAEIADYLKLSISAEEIAGCFTKLNMSQEEIEKAADFFEILEERKKEAVVNTCLKLSRLPLTEPKTFSNFDFSYVHSNNLEKLKNLSTLSPLYEHRNLAFIGPPGIGKTHLSMAFGRACCELGNKVYFLKATELNQRLTQARKNDSVGSTTNGLVKPSCLIIDEMGRCKFDKENTRIFFDV
;
A
#
# COMPACT_ATOMS: atom_id res chain seq x y z
N MET A 1 17.97 -27.70 -0.54
CA MET A 1 18.65 -27.78 0.76
C MET A 1 17.70 -27.12 1.77
N ALA A 2 17.45 -27.73 2.91
CA ALA A 2 16.62 -27.09 3.94
C ALA A 2 17.37 -25.84 4.44
N GLU A 3 16.68 -24.72 4.49
CA GLU A 3 17.19 -23.46 5.02
C GLU A 3 17.55 -23.65 6.49
N SER A 4 18.70 -23.20 6.90
CA SER A 4 19.14 -23.31 8.28
C SER A 4 18.27 -22.41 9.17
N SER A 5 17.92 -22.85 10.40
CA SER A 5 17.18 -22.02 11.35
C SER A 5 17.89 -20.68 11.62
N TYR A 6 19.20 -20.63 11.50
CA TYR A 6 19.99 -19.40 11.64
C TYR A 6 19.79 -18.45 10.46
N ASP A 7 19.74 -18.95 9.23
CA ASP A 7 19.50 -18.14 8.03
C ASP A 7 18.09 -17.55 8.09
N LYS A 8 17.09 -18.34 8.47
CA LYS A 8 15.72 -17.92 8.66
C LYS A 8 15.59 -16.80 9.70
N ILE A 9 16.24 -16.98 10.89
CA ILE A 9 16.23 -15.94 11.92
C ILE A 9 16.93 -14.68 11.42
N ALA A 10 18.05 -14.79 10.69
CA ALA A 10 18.79 -13.65 10.16
C ALA A 10 17.96 -12.86 9.15
N GLU A 11 17.23 -13.53 8.25
CA GLU A 11 16.32 -12.90 7.28
C GLU A 11 15.21 -12.11 8.00
N ILE A 12 14.57 -12.74 9.00
CA ILE A 12 13.55 -12.07 9.81
C ILE A 12 14.15 -10.91 10.61
N ALA A 13 15.34 -11.08 11.17
CA ALA A 13 16.03 -10.02 11.90
C ALA A 13 16.33 -8.81 11.02
N ASP A 14 16.73 -9.01 9.76
CA ASP A 14 16.92 -7.92 8.80
C ASP A 14 15.60 -7.20 8.50
N TYR A 15 14.52 -7.96 8.27
CA TYR A 15 13.17 -7.38 8.12
C TYR A 15 12.74 -6.55 9.33
N LEU A 16 13.10 -6.99 10.55
CA LEU A 16 12.87 -6.26 11.80
C LEU A 16 13.81 -5.07 11.99
N LYS A 17 14.81 -4.91 11.10
CA LYS A 17 15.89 -3.90 11.17
C LYS A 17 16.85 -4.14 12.35
N LEU A 18 17.08 -5.38 12.66
CA LEU A 18 18.14 -5.82 13.55
C LEU A 18 19.31 -6.24 12.67
N SER A 19 20.38 -5.47 12.67
CA SER A 19 21.58 -5.77 11.87
C SER A 19 22.41 -6.86 12.53
N ILE A 20 22.01 -8.13 12.33
CA ILE A 20 22.68 -9.31 12.89
C ILE A 20 22.76 -10.41 11.83
N SER A 21 23.94 -11.00 11.65
CA SER A 21 24.15 -12.08 10.68
C SER A 21 23.83 -13.48 11.26
N ALA A 22 23.66 -14.47 10.38
CA ALA A 22 23.43 -15.85 10.78
C ALA A 22 24.60 -16.39 11.63
N GLU A 23 25.85 -16.01 11.32
CA GLU A 23 27.02 -16.40 12.09
C GLU A 23 27.01 -15.79 13.50
N GLU A 24 26.61 -14.53 13.63
CA GLU A 24 26.49 -13.86 14.92
C GLU A 24 25.38 -14.49 15.76
N ILE A 25 24.23 -14.84 15.15
CA ILE A 25 23.14 -15.59 15.80
C ILE A 25 23.66 -16.95 16.31
N ALA A 26 24.34 -17.71 15.44
CA ALA A 26 24.92 -19.00 15.81
C ALA A 26 25.93 -18.86 16.97
N GLY A 27 26.77 -17.84 16.91
CA GLY A 27 27.71 -17.53 18.01
C GLY A 27 27.01 -17.19 19.32
N CYS A 28 25.90 -16.44 19.29
CA CYS A 28 25.09 -16.13 20.45
C CYS A 28 24.44 -17.39 21.04
N PHE A 29 23.86 -18.23 20.23
CA PHE A 29 23.17 -19.46 20.66
C PHE A 29 24.17 -20.50 21.22
N THR A 30 25.37 -20.57 20.63
CA THR A 30 26.47 -21.40 21.17
C THR A 30 26.89 -20.91 22.56
N LYS A 31 27.03 -19.59 22.76
CA LYS A 31 27.37 -19.01 24.10
C LYS A 31 26.28 -19.29 25.13
N LEU A 32 25.01 -19.37 24.71
CA LEU A 32 23.89 -19.69 25.58
C LEU A 32 23.70 -21.21 25.78
N ASN A 33 24.53 -22.05 25.17
CA ASN A 33 24.40 -23.51 25.13
C ASN A 33 23.00 -24.00 24.72
N MET A 34 22.38 -23.35 23.75
CA MET A 34 21.04 -23.69 23.28
C MET A 34 21.05 -25.05 22.55
N SER A 35 20.07 -25.90 22.89
CA SER A 35 19.79 -27.13 22.19
C SER A 35 19.10 -26.84 20.84
N GLN A 36 19.07 -27.83 19.94
CA GLN A 36 18.40 -27.69 18.65
C GLN A 36 16.91 -27.34 18.79
N GLU A 37 16.21 -27.93 19.77
CA GLU A 37 14.80 -27.64 20.07
C GLU A 37 14.60 -26.20 20.53
N GLU A 38 15.53 -25.63 21.31
CA GLU A 38 15.48 -24.25 21.74
C GLU A 38 15.76 -23.28 20.59
N ILE A 39 16.63 -23.64 19.65
CA ILE A 39 16.89 -22.86 18.44
C ILE A 39 15.64 -22.82 17.54
N GLU A 40 14.93 -23.95 17.38
CA GLU A 40 13.68 -24.01 16.63
C GLU A 40 12.60 -23.13 17.28
N LYS A 41 12.44 -23.20 18.61
CA LYS A 41 11.53 -22.29 19.34
C LYS A 41 11.91 -20.82 19.21
N ALA A 42 13.19 -20.51 19.14
CA ALA A 42 13.64 -19.15 18.87
C ALA A 42 13.25 -18.71 17.45
N ALA A 43 13.39 -19.58 16.45
CA ALA A 43 12.95 -19.27 15.10
C ALA A 43 11.43 -19.01 15.02
N ASP A 44 10.62 -19.84 15.67
CA ASP A 44 9.17 -19.65 15.79
C ASP A 44 8.82 -18.30 16.45
N PHE A 45 9.58 -17.91 17.48
CA PHE A 45 9.38 -16.62 18.13
C PHE A 45 9.69 -15.45 17.19
N PHE A 46 10.74 -15.54 16.37
CA PHE A 46 11.05 -14.53 15.37
C PHE A 46 9.97 -14.43 14.29
N GLU A 47 9.36 -15.55 13.87
CA GLU A 47 8.20 -15.55 12.97
C GLU A 47 7.01 -14.75 13.55
N ILE A 48 6.70 -14.98 14.84
CA ILE A 48 5.63 -14.21 15.52
C ILE A 48 5.95 -12.72 15.54
N LEU A 49 7.22 -12.34 15.74
CA LEU A 49 7.63 -10.93 15.68
C LEU A 49 7.49 -10.34 14.28
N GLU A 50 7.84 -11.11 13.25
CA GLU A 50 7.69 -10.72 11.86
C GLU A 50 6.21 -10.47 11.51
N GLU A 51 5.32 -11.41 11.87
CA GLU A 51 3.89 -11.27 11.65
C GLU A 51 3.34 -10.00 12.32
N ARG A 52 3.67 -9.77 13.57
CA ARG A 52 3.29 -8.54 14.28
C ARG A 52 3.81 -7.29 13.61
N LYS A 53 5.03 -7.34 13.07
CA LYS A 53 5.59 -6.21 12.33
C LYS A 53 4.83 -5.97 11.03
N LYS A 54 4.50 -7.03 10.28
CA LYS A 54 3.69 -6.96 9.05
C LYS A 54 2.32 -6.34 9.35
N GLU A 55 1.63 -6.81 10.38
CA GLU A 55 0.35 -6.24 10.82
C GLU A 55 0.47 -4.75 11.19
N ALA A 56 1.50 -4.36 11.91
CA ALA A 56 1.73 -2.97 12.29
C ALA A 56 1.96 -2.07 11.07
N VAL A 57 2.69 -2.58 10.05
CA VAL A 57 2.91 -1.88 8.77
C VAL A 57 1.58 -1.70 8.04
N VAL A 58 0.78 -2.78 7.88
CA VAL A 58 -0.54 -2.74 7.23
C VAL A 58 -1.46 -1.74 7.94
N ASN A 59 -1.55 -1.82 9.26
CA ASN A 59 -2.37 -0.91 10.06
C ASN A 59 -1.93 0.56 9.88
N THR A 60 -0.63 0.81 9.79
CA THR A 60 -0.09 2.15 9.54
C THR A 60 -0.46 2.64 8.14
N CYS A 61 -0.29 1.79 7.11
CA CYS A 61 -0.67 2.11 5.73
C CYS A 61 -2.17 2.44 5.64
N LEU A 62 -3.03 1.63 6.25
CA LEU A 62 -4.48 1.87 6.27
C LEU A 62 -4.85 3.18 6.98
N LYS A 63 -4.26 3.46 8.14
CA LYS A 63 -4.53 4.71 8.87
C LYS A 63 -4.12 5.96 8.10
N LEU A 64 -2.99 5.90 7.38
CA LEU A 64 -2.46 7.03 6.63
C LEU A 64 -3.09 7.18 5.24
N SER A 65 -3.71 6.13 4.71
CA SER A 65 -4.29 6.11 3.36
C SER A 65 -5.49 7.02 3.17
N ARG A 66 -6.19 7.38 4.24
CA ARG A 66 -7.50 8.07 4.24
C ARG A 66 -8.63 7.24 3.63
N LEU A 67 -8.43 5.94 3.44
CA LEU A 67 -9.49 5.01 3.10
C LEU A 67 -10.42 4.77 4.30
N PRO A 68 -11.73 4.50 4.09
CA PRO A 68 -12.65 4.23 5.18
C PRO A 68 -12.20 2.97 5.96
N LEU A 69 -12.06 3.12 7.28
CA LEU A 69 -11.72 2.01 8.18
C LEU A 69 -12.97 1.27 8.64
N THR A 70 -14.07 2.00 8.85
CA THR A 70 -15.40 1.44 9.06
C THR A 70 -16.06 1.19 7.71
N GLU A 71 -16.75 0.06 7.54
CA GLU A 71 -17.34 -0.37 6.26
C GLU A 71 -16.33 -0.39 5.10
N PRO A 72 -15.26 -1.17 5.23
CA PRO A 72 -14.19 -1.16 4.25
C PRO A 72 -14.68 -1.61 2.88
N LYS A 73 -14.26 -0.89 1.84
CA LYS A 73 -14.47 -1.28 0.45
C LYS A 73 -13.38 -2.27 0.05
N THR A 74 -13.79 -3.48 -0.32
CA THR A 74 -12.90 -4.59 -0.73
C THR A 74 -13.37 -5.19 -2.04
N PHE A 75 -12.53 -5.99 -2.70
CA PHE A 75 -12.94 -6.74 -3.88
C PHE A 75 -13.95 -7.84 -3.51
N SER A 76 -13.88 -8.41 -2.30
CA SER A 76 -14.77 -9.47 -1.84
C SER A 76 -16.20 -9.00 -1.56
N ASN A 77 -16.39 -7.73 -1.19
CA ASN A 77 -17.73 -7.16 -0.96
C ASN A 77 -18.22 -6.29 -2.13
N PHE A 78 -17.54 -6.36 -3.30
CA PHE A 78 -17.99 -5.72 -4.52
C PHE A 78 -18.83 -6.68 -5.35
N ASP A 79 -20.05 -6.26 -5.69
CA ASP A 79 -20.93 -7.06 -6.54
C ASP A 79 -20.69 -6.77 -8.03
N PHE A 80 -20.01 -7.69 -8.69
CA PHE A 80 -19.71 -7.59 -10.13
C PHE A 80 -20.93 -7.86 -11.02
N SER A 81 -22.05 -8.37 -10.50
CA SER A 81 -23.23 -8.70 -11.30
C SER A 81 -23.88 -7.47 -11.96
N TYR A 82 -23.71 -6.30 -11.34
CA TYR A 82 -24.23 -5.02 -11.88
C TYR A 82 -23.29 -4.34 -12.87
N VAL A 83 -22.11 -4.91 -13.13
CA VAL A 83 -21.12 -4.31 -14.02
C VAL A 83 -21.23 -4.90 -15.42
N HIS A 84 -21.78 -4.13 -16.35
CA HIS A 84 -21.81 -4.48 -17.77
C HIS A 84 -20.63 -3.81 -18.47
N SER A 85 -19.56 -4.55 -18.70
CA SER A 85 -18.33 -4.04 -19.32
C SER A 85 -17.64 -5.10 -20.16
N ASN A 86 -17.13 -4.72 -21.32
CA ASN A 86 -16.24 -5.56 -22.14
C ASN A 86 -14.90 -5.88 -21.43
N ASN A 87 -14.62 -5.20 -20.32
CA ASN A 87 -13.39 -5.35 -19.53
C ASN A 87 -13.66 -6.03 -18.18
N LEU A 88 -14.77 -6.77 -18.00
CA LEU A 88 -15.14 -7.36 -16.70
C LEU A 88 -14.03 -8.24 -16.13
N GLU A 89 -13.40 -9.08 -16.93
CA GLU A 89 -12.29 -9.93 -16.49
C GLU A 89 -11.07 -9.10 -16.03
N LYS A 90 -10.78 -7.99 -16.73
CA LYS A 90 -9.72 -7.08 -16.28
C LYS A 90 -10.04 -6.42 -14.94
N LEU A 91 -11.32 -6.10 -14.70
CA LEU A 91 -11.76 -5.54 -13.42
C LEU A 91 -11.63 -6.56 -12.27
N LYS A 92 -12.00 -7.81 -12.51
CA LYS A 92 -11.83 -8.89 -11.53
C LYS A 92 -10.36 -9.14 -11.22
N ASN A 93 -9.49 -9.08 -12.25
CA ASN A 93 -8.06 -9.29 -12.11
C ASN A 93 -7.32 -8.13 -11.41
N LEU A 94 -7.98 -7.00 -11.10
CA LEU A 94 -7.36 -5.92 -10.33
C LEU A 94 -6.92 -6.35 -8.94
N SER A 95 -7.53 -7.39 -8.37
CA SER A 95 -7.13 -7.98 -7.08
C SER A 95 -5.72 -8.55 -7.09
N THR A 96 -5.14 -8.86 -8.25
CA THR A 96 -3.73 -9.29 -8.40
C THR A 96 -2.73 -8.14 -8.22
N LEU A 97 -3.20 -6.89 -8.21
CA LEU A 97 -2.40 -5.66 -8.14
C LEU A 97 -1.34 -5.51 -9.25
N SER A 98 -1.47 -6.23 -10.37
CA SER A 98 -0.54 -6.14 -11.50
C SER A 98 -0.31 -4.69 -11.98
N PRO A 99 -1.33 -3.79 -12.02
CA PRO A 99 -1.08 -2.40 -12.41
C PRO A 99 -0.15 -1.64 -11.45
N LEU A 100 -0.13 -1.99 -10.16
CA LEU A 100 0.80 -1.39 -9.19
C LEU A 100 2.25 -1.78 -9.52
N TYR A 101 2.49 -3.07 -9.74
CA TYR A 101 3.84 -3.60 -10.04
C TYR A 101 4.36 -3.19 -11.41
N GLU A 102 3.44 -2.98 -12.36
CA GLU A 102 3.76 -2.53 -13.71
C GLU A 102 3.79 -0.98 -13.83
N HIS A 103 3.63 -0.26 -12.73
CA HIS A 103 3.59 1.21 -12.67
C HIS A 103 2.59 1.82 -13.67
N ARG A 104 1.42 1.20 -13.83
CA ARG A 104 0.38 1.65 -14.75
C ARG A 104 -0.68 2.49 -14.05
N ASN A 105 -1.12 3.54 -14.75
CA ASN A 105 -2.27 4.32 -14.33
C ASN A 105 -3.58 3.59 -14.61
N LEU A 106 -4.53 3.67 -13.66
CA LEU A 106 -5.88 3.15 -13.80
C LEU A 106 -6.89 4.29 -13.85
N ALA A 107 -7.83 4.21 -14.81
CA ALA A 107 -8.96 5.13 -14.88
C ALA A 107 -10.27 4.34 -14.88
N PHE A 108 -11.12 4.56 -13.87
CA PHE A 108 -12.47 4.01 -13.79
C PHE A 108 -13.45 5.02 -14.40
N ILE A 109 -13.96 4.70 -15.59
CA ILE A 109 -14.89 5.57 -16.34
C ILE A 109 -16.24 4.86 -16.48
N GLY A 110 -17.32 5.56 -16.21
CA GLY A 110 -18.67 5.01 -16.32
C GLY A 110 -19.72 5.87 -15.61
N PRO A 111 -21.01 5.51 -15.69
CA PRO A 111 -22.12 6.26 -15.08
C PRO A 111 -22.01 6.33 -13.54
N PRO A 112 -22.71 7.27 -12.90
CA PRO A 112 -22.83 7.32 -11.45
C PRO A 112 -23.40 6.01 -10.88
N GLY A 113 -23.01 5.65 -9.65
CA GLY A 113 -23.59 4.49 -8.94
C GLY A 113 -23.01 3.12 -9.30
N ILE A 114 -22.23 2.97 -10.39
CA ILE A 114 -21.71 1.66 -10.85
C ILE A 114 -20.56 1.10 -9.98
N GLY A 115 -20.15 1.80 -8.92
CA GLY A 115 -19.13 1.30 -8.00
C GLY A 115 -17.68 1.69 -8.30
N LYS A 116 -17.41 2.72 -9.14
CA LYS A 116 -16.05 3.19 -9.45
C LYS A 116 -15.23 3.51 -8.21
N THR A 117 -15.80 4.31 -7.30
CA THR A 117 -15.18 4.67 -6.02
C THR A 117 -14.94 3.43 -5.16
N HIS A 118 -15.86 2.46 -5.15
CA HIS A 118 -15.69 1.22 -4.43
C HIS A 118 -14.45 0.45 -4.96
N LEU A 119 -14.36 0.25 -6.27
CA LEU A 119 -13.24 -0.48 -6.87
C LEU A 119 -11.91 0.23 -6.67
N SER A 120 -11.86 1.56 -6.76
CA SER A 120 -10.63 2.31 -6.48
C SER A 120 -10.19 2.20 -5.03
N MET A 121 -11.14 2.25 -4.08
CA MET A 121 -10.85 2.05 -2.66
C MET A 121 -10.45 0.60 -2.36
N ALA A 122 -11.10 -0.40 -2.99
CA ALA A 122 -10.75 -1.80 -2.86
C ALA A 122 -9.32 -2.08 -3.34
N PHE A 123 -8.93 -1.50 -4.48
CA PHE A 123 -7.57 -1.57 -5.00
C PHE A 123 -6.56 -0.95 -4.01
N GLY A 124 -6.83 0.27 -3.54
CA GLY A 124 -5.97 0.93 -2.57
C GLY A 124 -5.85 0.15 -1.26
N ARG A 125 -6.95 -0.44 -0.78
CA ARG A 125 -6.94 -1.27 0.42
C ARG A 125 -6.06 -2.50 0.25
N ALA A 126 -6.22 -3.22 -0.87
CA ALA A 126 -5.39 -4.38 -1.18
C ALA A 126 -3.89 -4.00 -1.29
N CYS A 127 -3.57 -2.81 -1.82
CA CYS A 127 -2.20 -2.28 -1.78
C CYS A 127 -1.70 -2.08 -0.34
N CYS A 128 -2.52 -1.52 0.57
CA CYS A 128 -2.16 -1.34 1.97
C CYS A 128 -1.94 -2.68 2.69
N GLU A 129 -2.74 -3.70 2.38
CA GLU A 129 -2.65 -5.06 2.94
C GLU A 129 -1.33 -5.75 2.57
N LEU A 130 -0.67 -5.31 1.49
CA LEU A 130 0.70 -5.70 1.13
C LEU A 130 1.78 -4.71 1.64
N GLY A 131 1.43 -3.82 2.56
CA GLY A 131 2.37 -2.85 3.15
C GLY A 131 2.69 -1.65 2.27
N ASN A 132 2.03 -1.48 1.11
CA ASN A 132 2.25 -0.35 0.23
C ASN A 132 1.54 0.90 0.73
N LYS A 133 2.22 2.04 0.61
CA LYS A 133 1.64 3.34 0.98
C LYS A 133 0.62 3.78 -0.06
N VAL A 134 -0.58 4.07 0.39
CA VAL A 134 -1.68 4.59 -0.45
C VAL A 134 -2.11 5.94 0.09
N TYR A 135 -2.57 6.81 -0.80
CA TYR A 135 -3.18 8.06 -0.42
C TYR A 135 -4.43 8.32 -1.24
N PHE A 136 -5.57 8.48 -0.56
CA PHE A 136 -6.87 8.76 -1.17
C PHE A 136 -7.26 10.21 -0.93
N LEU A 137 -7.70 10.90 -2.00
CA LEU A 137 -8.27 12.23 -1.92
C LEU A 137 -9.28 12.47 -3.05
N LYS A 138 -10.14 13.47 -2.87
CA LYS A 138 -11.02 13.94 -3.95
C LYS A 138 -10.30 14.94 -4.83
N ALA A 139 -10.69 15.02 -6.11
CA ALA A 139 -10.13 15.98 -7.06
C ALA A 139 -10.30 17.44 -6.61
N THR A 140 -11.42 17.75 -5.95
CA THR A 140 -11.65 19.08 -5.37
C THR A 140 -10.64 19.44 -4.28
N GLU A 141 -10.30 18.49 -3.42
CA GLU A 141 -9.28 18.67 -2.38
C GLU A 141 -7.89 18.83 -3.00
N LEU A 142 -7.56 18.00 -4.01
CA LEU A 142 -6.31 18.14 -4.76
C LEU A 142 -6.19 19.54 -5.35
N ASN A 143 -7.23 20.02 -6.05
CA ASN A 143 -7.26 21.34 -6.65
C ASN A 143 -7.05 22.47 -5.61
N GLN A 144 -7.71 22.37 -4.45
CA GLN A 144 -7.51 23.31 -3.33
C GLN A 144 -6.07 23.30 -2.81
N ARG A 145 -5.48 22.12 -2.63
CA ARG A 145 -4.10 21.98 -2.17
C ARG A 145 -3.10 22.58 -3.15
N LEU A 146 -3.27 22.34 -4.45
CA LEU A 146 -2.41 22.93 -5.49
C LEU A 146 -2.54 24.46 -5.53
N THR A 147 -3.78 24.96 -5.43
CA THR A 147 -4.02 26.40 -5.36
C THR A 147 -3.36 27.05 -4.13
N GLN A 148 -3.44 26.40 -2.97
CA GLN A 148 -2.80 26.89 -1.75
C GLN A 148 -1.27 26.79 -1.83
N ALA A 149 -0.74 25.74 -2.42
CA ALA A 149 0.68 25.54 -2.64
C ALA A 149 1.29 26.64 -3.53
N ARG A 150 0.56 27.06 -4.57
CA ARG A 150 0.95 28.20 -5.43
C ARG A 150 1.00 29.50 -4.66
N LYS A 151 -0.02 29.76 -3.81
CA LYS A 151 -0.07 30.98 -2.98
C LYS A 151 1.08 31.06 -1.97
N ASN A 152 1.52 29.89 -1.48
CA ASN A 152 2.55 29.77 -0.43
C ASN A 152 3.95 29.45 -1.01
N ASP A 153 4.11 29.47 -2.32
CA ASP A 153 5.36 29.09 -3.00
C ASP A 153 5.90 27.72 -2.56
N SER A 154 4.99 26.76 -2.35
CA SER A 154 5.30 25.41 -1.83
C SER A 154 4.88 24.27 -2.77
N VAL A 155 4.78 24.57 -4.08
CA VAL A 155 4.34 23.59 -5.09
C VAL A 155 5.21 22.34 -5.08
N GLY A 156 6.54 22.50 -5.12
CA GLY A 156 7.48 21.36 -5.13
C GLY A 156 7.34 20.45 -3.90
N SER A 157 7.15 21.01 -2.71
CA SER A 157 6.92 20.23 -1.49
C SER A 157 5.57 19.48 -1.54
N THR A 158 4.54 20.13 -2.08
CA THR A 158 3.19 19.56 -2.18
C THR A 158 3.18 18.41 -3.20
N THR A 159 3.75 18.58 -4.39
CA THR A 159 3.85 17.53 -5.42
C THR A 159 4.70 16.36 -4.94
N ASN A 160 5.85 16.62 -4.32
CA ASN A 160 6.68 15.59 -3.70
C ASN A 160 5.90 14.76 -2.66
N GLY A 161 4.99 15.38 -1.90
CA GLY A 161 4.11 14.67 -0.98
C GLY A 161 3.08 13.76 -1.66
N LEU A 162 2.61 14.16 -2.84
CA LEU A 162 1.61 13.40 -3.62
C LEU A 162 2.22 12.20 -4.35
N VAL A 163 3.50 12.27 -4.78
CA VAL A 163 4.18 11.16 -5.48
C VAL A 163 4.86 10.16 -4.55
N LYS A 164 4.96 10.44 -3.25
CA LYS A 164 5.55 9.51 -2.26
C LYS A 164 4.79 8.21 -2.06
N PRO A 165 3.44 8.18 -2.05
CA PRO A 165 2.69 6.93 -1.97
C PRO A 165 2.92 6.06 -3.21
N SER A 166 2.94 4.74 -3.02
CA SER A 166 3.00 3.78 -4.12
C SER A 166 1.73 3.80 -4.99
N CYS A 167 0.62 4.24 -4.42
CA CYS A 167 -0.66 4.40 -5.10
C CYS A 167 -1.36 5.69 -4.63
N LEU A 168 -1.60 6.60 -5.57
CA LEU A 168 -2.41 7.80 -5.38
C LEU A 168 -3.78 7.58 -6.00
N ILE A 169 -4.83 7.72 -5.20
CA ILE A 169 -6.22 7.59 -5.67
C ILE A 169 -6.88 8.97 -5.66
N ILE A 170 -7.34 9.40 -6.84
CA ILE A 170 -8.04 10.67 -7.00
C ILE A 170 -9.47 10.37 -7.43
N ASP A 171 -10.42 10.63 -6.55
CA ASP A 171 -11.84 10.39 -6.82
C ASP A 171 -12.55 11.65 -7.33
N GLU A 172 -13.68 11.47 -7.98
CA GLU A 172 -14.55 12.53 -8.51
C GLU A 172 -13.86 13.49 -9.50
N MET A 173 -12.90 13.01 -10.30
CA MET A 173 -12.17 13.83 -11.29
C MET A 173 -13.10 14.60 -12.24
N GLY A 174 -14.20 13.99 -12.69
CA GLY A 174 -15.16 14.63 -13.59
C GLY A 174 -16.01 15.75 -12.97
N ARG A 175 -15.94 15.95 -11.66
CA ARG A 175 -16.69 16.97 -10.93
C ARG A 175 -15.85 18.19 -10.55
N CYS A 176 -14.56 18.18 -10.81
CA CYS A 176 -13.64 19.24 -10.50
C CYS A 176 -13.09 19.89 -11.79
N LYS A 177 -13.13 21.23 -11.85
CA LYS A 177 -12.45 21.98 -12.91
C LYS A 177 -11.15 22.53 -12.32
N PHE A 178 -10.03 22.04 -12.85
CA PHE A 178 -8.72 22.62 -12.57
C PHE A 178 -8.53 23.86 -13.42
N ASP A 179 -7.92 24.91 -12.87
CA ASP A 179 -7.41 26.02 -13.68
C ASP A 179 -6.18 25.58 -14.49
N LYS A 180 -5.73 26.40 -15.44
CA LYS A 180 -4.62 26.03 -16.34
C LYS A 180 -3.33 25.71 -15.57
N GLU A 181 -3.06 26.46 -14.50
CA GLU A 181 -1.85 26.28 -13.71
C GLU A 181 -1.91 25.00 -12.88
N ASN A 182 -3.03 24.74 -12.19
CA ASN A 182 -3.20 23.50 -11.43
C ASN A 182 -3.25 22.27 -12.36
N THR A 183 -3.80 22.41 -13.57
CA THR A 183 -3.75 21.36 -14.60
C THR A 183 -2.31 21.03 -14.96
N ARG A 184 -1.46 22.05 -15.21
CA ARG A 184 -0.04 21.84 -15.50
C ARG A 184 0.66 21.11 -14.36
N ILE A 185 0.50 21.59 -13.13
CA ILE A 185 1.13 20.96 -11.95
C ILE A 185 0.64 19.51 -11.79
N PHE A 186 -0.65 19.25 -12.05
CA PHE A 186 -1.21 17.89 -11.96
C PHE A 186 -0.56 16.90 -12.92
N PHE A 187 -0.14 17.35 -14.11
CA PHE A 187 0.60 16.49 -15.06
C PHE A 187 2.04 16.19 -14.61
N ASP A 188 2.56 16.92 -13.64
CA ASP A 188 3.89 16.69 -13.04
C ASP A 188 3.82 15.74 -11.81
N VAL A 189 2.62 15.28 -11.43
CA VAL A 189 2.36 14.33 -10.33
C VAL A 189 2.09 12.93 -10.86
#